data_026f1b4405b19425ce593a54abd1f3c6
#
_entry.id   026f1b4405b19425ce593a54abd1f3c6
#
_cell.length_a   1.000
_cell.length_b   1.000
_cell.length_c   1.000
_cell.angle_alpha   90.00
_cell.angle_beta   90.00
_cell.angle_gamma   90.00
#
_symmetry.space_group_name_H-M   'P 1'
#
loop_
_entity.id
_entity.type
_entity.pdbx_description
1 polymer ?
#
loop_
_entity_poly.entity_id
_entity_poly.type
_entity_poly.pdbx_seq_one_letter_code
_entity_poly.pdbx_strand_id
1 'polypeptide(L)'
;MNDHLAAGPNVKPSGSVRLSIVVPLFNEEESVDKLLARILEVAKSFDCSYEIIFVDDGSSDGTWGVIEGLQAGTPELRAIKLRGNCGQTGAMVAGFDHSRGEVIVTLDGDLQNDPADIPSLLAKLDEGYDIVSGWRKDRQDHWSRVLPSRVANGLISLTTGVQLHDYGCSLKAYRAECIRSLDCYGEMHRFFPALASMTGARVVELPVSHHPRRFGVSKYGFNRIFKVFSDIFAINLIIRFSPSPLKGFALCALPFALLGVGLGTLALVAWWFDFTVGKALFFSVGSVLAFLGAALMVALGTIGELAVALSDLSHTRLIASTCRKSSVGDGEKVTLQRGAA
;
A
#
# COMPACT_ATOMS: atom_id res chain seq x y z
N MET A 1 -28.31 3.30 -42.82
CA MET A 1 -28.84 4.42 -42.02
C MET A 1 -28.42 4.15 -40.60
N ASN A 2 -27.30 4.73 -40.21
CA ASN A 2 -26.63 4.49 -38.94
C ASN A 2 -27.17 5.51 -37.91
N ASP A 3 -27.89 5.02 -36.91
CA ASP A 3 -28.21 5.83 -35.74
C ASP A 3 -27.10 5.63 -34.65
N HIS A 4 -26.25 6.65 -34.53
CA HIS A 4 -25.38 6.82 -33.39
C HIS A 4 -26.21 7.17 -32.17
N LEU A 5 -26.45 6.19 -31.29
CA LEU A 5 -26.94 6.45 -29.94
C LEU A 5 -25.84 7.09 -29.14
N ALA A 6 -25.91 8.41 -29.03
CA ALA A 6 -25.10 9.21 -28.09
C ALA A 6 -25.41 8.74 -26.65
N ALA A 7 -24.39 8.28 -25.94
CA ALA A 7 -24.47 8.05 -24.52
C ALA A 7 -24.78 9.38 -23.81
N GLY A 8 -25.96 9.47 -23.22
CA GLY A 8 -26.36 10.62 -22.42
C GLY A 8 -25.45 10.83 -21.22
N PRO A 9 -25.34 12.05 -20.69
CA PRO A 9 -24.49 12.34 -19.55
C PRO A 9 -24.92 11.51 -18.34
N ASN A 10 -23.96 10.79 -17.75
CA ASN A 10 -24.11 9.98 -16.55
C ASN A 10 -24.47 10.92 -15.39
N VAL A 11 -25.75 11.17 -15.14
CA VAL A 11 -26.23 11.98 -14.03
C VAL A 11 -25.99 11.18 -12.74
N LYS A 12 -24.89 11.50 -12.05
CA LYS A 12 -24.59 10.95 -10.73
C LYS A 12 -25.65 11.38 -9.72
N PRO A 13 -26.04 10.50 -8.77
CA PRO A 13 -27.02 10.87 -7.76
C PRO A 13 -26.53 12.08 -6.96
N SER A 14 -27.35 13.09 -6.87
CA SER A 14 -27.13 14.29 -6.08
C SER A 14 -26.93 13.89 -4.60
N GLY A 15 -25.65 13.95 -4.12
CA GLY A 15 -25.28 13.60 -2.75
C GLY A 15 -24.05 12.70 -2.59
N SER A 16 -23.43 12.20 -3.68
CA SER A 16 -22.17 11.44 -3.57
C SER A 16 -20.98 12.38 -3.39
N VAL A 17 -20.15 12.11 -2.38
CA VAL A 17 -18.84 12.80 -2.20
C VAL A 17 -17.92 12.35 -3.32
N ARG A 18 -17.27 13.29 -4.04
CA ARG A 18 -16.28 12.95 -5.05
C ARG A 18 -14.89 12.79 -4.48
N LEU A 19 -14.50 13.66 -3.54
CA LEU A 19 -13.15 13.75 -3.01
C LEU A 19 -13.14 13.53 -1.49
N SER A 20 -12.34 12.61 -0.99
CA SER A 20 -11.98 12.48 0.42
C SER A 20 -10.51 12.85 0.63
N ILE A 21 -10.24 13.83 1.47
CA ILE A 21 -8.88 14.22 1.86
C ILE A 21 -8.57 13.57 3.19
N VAL A 22 -7.65 12.59 3.21
CA VAL A 22 -7.28 11.82 4.39
C VAL A 22 -5.94 12.30 4.94
N VAL A 23 -5.92 12.70 6.19
CA VAL A 23 -4.75 13.23 6.89
C VAL A 23 -4.50 12.43 8.17
N PRO A 24 -3.46 11.58 8.21
CA PRO A 24 -3.00 10.95 9.44
C PRO A 24 -2.28 11.99 10.31
N LEU A 25 -2.62 12.03 11.59
CA LEU A 25 -2.10 12.98 12.58
C LEU A 25 -1.56 12.23 13.80
N PHE A 26 -0.38 12.63 14.27
CA PHE A 26 0.20 12.11 15.51
C PHE A 26 1.07 13.16 16.18
N ASN A 27 0.61 13.72 17.30
CA ASN A 27 1.27 14.82 18.02
C ASN A 27 1.57 16.01 17.09
N GLU A 28 0.50 16.59 16.54
CA GLU A 28 0.52 17.70 15.59
C GLU A 28 -0.35 18.88 16.06
N GLU A 29 -0.47 19.08 17.38
CA GLU A 29 -1.31 20.11 18.03
C GLU A 29 -1.08 21.51 17.44
N GLU A 30 0.17 21.86 17.08
CA GLU A 30 0.54 23.19 16.58
C GLU A 30 0.25 23.41 15.09
N SER A 31 0.00 22.33 14.31
CA SER A 31 -0.10 22.37 12.85
C SER A 31 -1.51 22.13 12.33
N VAL A 32 -2.33 21.38 13.07
CA VAL A 32 -3.66 20.90 12.65
C VAL A 32 -4.63 22.02 12.25
N ASP A 33 -4.72 23.08 13.02
CA ASP A 33 -5.58 24.25 12.75
C ASP A 33 -5.19 24.97 11.46
N LYS A 34 -3.90 25.15 11.26
CA LYS A 34 -3.32 25.81 10.07
C LYS A 34 -3.49 24.96 8.82
N LEU A 35 -3.32 23.63 8.97
CA LEU A 35 -3.54 22.69 7.89
C LEU A 35 -4.99 22.69 7.43
N LEU A 36 -5.95 22.64 8.35
CA LEU A 36 -7.36 22.71 8.01
C LEU A 36 -7.69 24.01 7.28
N ALA A 37 -7.22 25.16 7.80
CA ALA A 37 -7.43 26.44 7.17
C ALA A 37 -6.87 26.48 5.73
N ARG A 38 -5.68 25.88 5.51
CA ARG A 38 -5.07 25.80 4.18
C ARG A 38 -5.85 24.89 3.24
N ILE A 39 -6.33 23.73 3.72
CA ILE A 39 -7.17 22.83 2.92
C ILE A 39 -8.48 23.54 2.53
N LEU A 40 -9.15 24.21 3.48
CA LEU A 40 -10.41 24.92 3.21
C LEU A 40 -10.23 26.10 2.25
N GLU A 41 -9.08 26.77 2.29
CA GLU A 41 -8.75 27.83 1.32
C GLU A 41 -8.68 27.26 -0.11
N VAL A 42 -7.96 26.15 -0.29
CA VAL A 42 -7.81 25.49 -1.60
C VAL A 42 -9.13 24.86 -2.04
N ALA A 43 -9.90 24.33 -1.11
CA ALA A 43 -11.17 23.68 -1.40
C ALA A 43 -12.22 24.62 -2.02
N LYS A 44 -12.06 25.94 -1.87
CA LYS A 44 -12.89 26.94 -2.58
C LYS A 44 -12.73 26.86 -4.11
N SER A 45 -11.64 26.30 -4.59
CA SER A 45 -11.38 26.10 -6.02
C SER A 45 -11.83 24.72 -6.54
N PHE A 46 -12.38 23.85 -5.68
CA PHE A 46 -12.83 22.53 -6.10
C PHE A 46 -14.20 22.62 -6.78
N ASP A 47 -14.31 22.10 -7.98
CA ASP A 47 -15.58 21.97 -8.71
C ASP A 47 -16.33 20.67 -8.34
N CYS A 48 -16.14 20.17 -7.11
CA CYS A 48 -16.72 18.90 -6.68
C CYS A 48 -17.02 18.89 -5.17
N SER A 49 -17.93 18.00 -4.76
CA SER A 49 -18.18 17.73 -3.36
C SER A 49 -16.98 17.04 -2.70
N TYR A 50 -16.65 17.45 -1.49
CA TYR A 50 -15.50 16.90 -0.77
C TYR A 50 -15.81 16.66 0.71
N GLU A 51 -14.99 15.85 1.34
CA GLU A 51 -14.88 15.68 2.78
C GLU A 51 -13.40 15.66 3.19
N ILE A 52 -13.14 16.07 4.42
CA ILE A 52 -11.82 16.01 5.05
C ILE A 52 -11.90 15.01 6.18
N ILE A 53 -10.97 14.09 6.26
CA ILE A 53 -10.91 13.05 7.30
C ILE A 53 -9.59 13.18 8.04
N PHE A 54 -9.64 13.70 9.25
CA PHE A 54 -8.51 13.73 10.15
C PHE A 54 -8.50 12.46 10.99
N VAL A 55 -7.39 11.74 10.97
CA VAL A 55 -7.21 10.50 11.72
C VAL A 55 -6.13 10.70 12.76
N ASP A 56 -6.52 10.81 14.03
CA ASP A 56 -5.60 10.87 15.16
C ASP A 56 -5.07 9.46 15.50
N ASP A 57 -3.79 9.26 15.29
CA ASP A 57 -3.09 7.99 15.53
C ASP A 57 -2.68 7.84 17.03
N GLY A 58 -3.60 8.13 17.94
CA GLY A 58 -3.37 7.99 19.37
C GLY A 58 -2.40 9.02 19.92
N SER A 59 -2.54 10.29 19.55
CA SER A 59 -1.72 11.39 20.06
C SER A 59 -1.74 11.49 21.58
N SER A 60 -0.62 11.90 22.15
CA SER A 60 -0.42 12.10 23.58
C SER A 60 -0.43 13.57 24.00
N ASP A 61 -0.46 14.49 23.04
CA ASP A 61 -0.60 15.95 23.21
C ASP A 61 -2.06 16.42 23.04
N GLY A 62 -2.29 17.72 22.84
CA GLY A 62 -3.60 18.32 22.65
C GLY A 62 -4.21 18.13 21.26
N THR A 63 -3.58 17.39 20.33
CA THR A 63 -4.01 17.21 18.92
C THR A 63 -5.49 16.84 18.83
N TRP A 64 -5.95 15.83 19.59
CA TRP A 64 -7.34 15.41 19.54
C TRP A 64 -8.33 16.49 19.96
N GLY A 65 -8.02 17.22 21.04
CA GLY A 65 -8.88 18.33 21.52
C GLY A 65 -9.00 19.45 20.49
N VAL A 66 -7.93 19.75 19.76
CA VAL A 66 -7.95 20.71 18.65
C VAL A 66 -8.85 20.21 17.51
N ILE A 67 -8.73 18.94 17.12
CA ILE A 67 -9.55 18.34 16.05
C ILE A 67 -11.04 18.38 16.42
N GLU A 68 -11.41 18.01 17.65
CA GLU A 68 -12.81 18.07 18.13
C GLU A 68 -13.37 19.49 18.07
N GLY A 69 -12.57 20.49 18.48
CA GLY A 69 -12.96 21.89 18.40
C GLY A 69 -13.19 22.37 16.97
N LEU A 70 -12.33 21.97 16.04
CA LEU A 70 -12.42 22.32 14.62
C LEU A 70 -13.61 21.64 13.93
N GLN A 71 -13.91 20.40 14.27
CA GLN A 71 -15.03 19.65 13.71
C GLN A 71 -16.39 20.31 14.01
N ALA A 72 -16.54 20.92 15.17
CA ALA A 72 -17.79 21.61 15.53
C ALA A 72 -18.15 22.78 14.61
N GLY A 73 -17.11 23.40 13.99
CA GLY A 73 -17.29 24.56 13.11
C GLY A 73 -17.15 24.23 11.60
N THR A 74 -16.85 22.97 11.23
CA THR A 74 -16.53 22.60 9.84
C THR A 74 -17.32 21.35 9.44
N PRO A 75 -18.46 21.51 8.76
CA PRO A 75 -19.31 20.38 8.36
C PRO A 75 -18.64 19.32 7.48
N GLU A 76 -17.65 19.73 6.69
CA GLU A 76 -16.87 18.86 5.80
C GLU A 76 -15.84 18.03 6.54
N LEU A 77 -15.48 18.40 7.79
CA LEU A 77 -14.48 17.71 8.60
C LEU A 77 -15.10 16.55 9.36
N ARG A 78 -14.50 15.39 9.20
CA ARG A 78 -14.77 14.18 9.99
C ARG A 78 -13.52 13.80 10.76
N ALA A 79 -13.67 13.50 12.02
CA ALA A 79 -12.57 13.10 12.89
C ALA A 79 -12.67 11.61 13.24
N ILE A 80 -11.54 10.93 13.23
CA ILE A 80 -11.38 9.55 13.65
C ILE A 80 -10.27 9.51 14.69
N LYS A 81 -10.49 8.87 15.82
CA LYS A 81 -9.46 8.63 16.84
C LYS A 81 -9.18 7.16 16.97
N LEU A 82 -7.91 6.78 16.79
CA LEU A 82 -7.46 5.42 17.05
C LEU A 82 -7.25 5.19 18.56
N ARG A 83 -7.39 3.96 18.99
CA ARG A 83 -7.22 3.60 20.43
C ARG A 83 -5.77 3.73 20.91
N GLY A 84 -4.83 3.80 20.01
CA GLY A 84 -3.40 3.92 20.27
C GLY A 84 -2.63 4.10 18.98
N ASN A 85 -1.33 4.34 19.07
CA ASN A 85 -0.47 4.55 17.89
C ASN A 85 -0.34 3.23 17.09
N CYS A 86 -0.95 3.21 15.91
CA CYS A 86 -0.90 2.12 14.94
C CYS A 86 0.07 2.40 13.78
N GLY A 87 0.70 3.58 13.78
CA GLY A 87 1.57 4.07 12.72
C GLY A 87 0.81 4.68 11.55
N GLN A 88 1.54 5.42 10.71
CA GLN A 88 0.98 6.20 9.60
C GLN A 88 0.12 5.37 8.66
N THR A 89 0.54 4.14 8.33
CA THR A 89 -0.23 3.23 7.47
C THR A 89 -1.56 2.86 8.10
N GLY A 90 -1.58 2.51 9.40
CA GLY A 90 -2.81 2.16 10.11
C GLY A 90 -3.81 3.33 10.14
N ALA A 91 -3.32 4.55 10.39
CA ALA A 91 -4.15 5.75 10.35
C ALA A 91 -4.69 6.04 8.94
N MET A 92 -3.85 5.87 7.89
CA MET A 92 -4.30 6.02 6.50
C MET A 92 -5.40 5.01 6.15
N VAL A 93 -5.20 3.72 6.47
CA VAL A 93 -6.19 2.66 6.21
C VAL A 93 -7.51 2.95 6.90
N ALA A 94 -7.48 3.35 8.18
CA ALA A 94 -8.69 3.78 8.88
C ALA A 94 -9.40 4.95 8.18
N GLY A 95 -8.63 5.90 7.65
CA GLY A 95 -9.17 7.00 6.83
C GLY A 95 -9.79 6.51 5.51
N PHE A 96 -9.17 5.56 4.83
CA PHE A 96 -9.69 4.98 3.58
C PHE A 96 -10.99 4.22 3.80
N ASP A 97 -11.07 3.41 4.85
CA ASP A 97 -12.26 2.63 5.20
C ASP A 97 -13.46 3.52 5.52
N HIS A 98 -13.22 4.70 6.09
CA HIS A 98 -14.25 5.66 6.44
C HIS A 98 -14.51 6.72 5.37
N SER A 99 -13.72 6.74 4.29
CA SER A 99 -13.90 7.68 3.17
C SER A 99 -15.09 7.31 2.31
N ARG A 100 -15.80 8.32 1.80
CA ARG A 100 -16.97 8.16 0.91
C ARG A 100 -16.69 8.61 -0.51
N GLY A 101 -15.56 9.29 -0.73
CA GLY A 101 -15.17 9.83 -2.02
C GLY A 101 -14.84 8.74 -3.05
N GLU A 102 -15.08 9.06 -4.32
CA GLU A 102 -14.61 8.26 -5.46
C GLU A 102 -13.09 8.38 -5.65
N VAL A 103 -12.54 9.50 -5.20
CA VAL A 103 -11.11 9.80 -5.19
C VAL A 103 -10.69 10.05 -3.75
N ILE A 104 -9.54 9.50 -3.37
CA ILE A 104 -8.92 9.73 -2.06
C ILE A 104 -7.60 10.45 -2.28
N VAL A 105 -7.40 11.56 -1.59
CA VAL A 105 -6.11 12.27 -1.54
C VAL A 105 -5.55 12.15 -0.14
N THR A 106 -4.26 11.81 -0.04
CA THR A 106 -3.54 11.76 1.22
C THR A 106 -2.53 12.89 1.31
N LEU A 107 -2.31 13.44 2.49
CA LEU A 107 -1.20 14.36 2.81
C LEU A 107 -0.85 14.26 4.30
N ASP A 108 0.39 14.66 4.65
CA ASP A 108 0.86 14.67 6.03
C ASP A 108 0.35 15.90 6.81
N GLY A 109 0.26 15.75 8.14
CA GLY A 109 -0.19 16.80 9.06
C GLY A 109 0.80 17.93 9.32
N ASP A 110 2.05 17.82 8.85
CA ASP A 110 3.18 18.67 9.22
C ASP A 110 3.38 19.92 8.34
N LEU A 111 2.44 20.21 7.46
CA LEU A 111 2.46 21.36 6.52
C LEU A 111 3.65 21.35 5.52
N GLN A 112 4.32 20.25 5.33
CA GLN A 112 5.39 20.16 4.31
C GLN A 112 4.85 20.01 2.89
N ASN A 113 3.71 19.34 2.71
CA ASN A 113 3.01 19.28 1.42
C ASN A 113 2.02 20.44 1.30
N ASP A 114 1.94 21.03 0.11
CA ASP A 114 0.99 22.12 -0.14
C ASP A 114 -0.35 21.55 -0.67
N PRO A 115 -1.48 21.77 0.02
CA PRO A 115 -2.80 21.41 -0.50
C PRO A 115 -3.13 22.04 -1.85
N ALA A 116 -2.46 23.14 -2.23
CA ALA A 116 -2.65 23.81 -3.52
C ALA A 116 -2.30 22.93 -4.72
N ASP A 117 -1.54 21.85 -4.54
CA ASP A 117 -1.25 20.88 -5.59
C ASP A 117 -2.37 19.85 -5.82
N ILE A 118 -3.37 19.77 -4.92
CA ILE A 118 -4.49 18.80 -5.03
C ILE A 118 -5.24 18.93 -6.36
N PRO A 119 -5.64 20.13 -6.85
CA PRO A 119 -6.32 20.26 -8.15
C PRO A 119 -5.55 19.65 -9.30
N SER A 120 -4.22 19.81 -9.31
CA SER A 120 -3.35 19.26 -10.36
C SER A 120 -3.30 17.73 -10.33
N LEU A 121 -3.31 17.13 -9.12
CA LEU A 121 -3.39 15.69 -8.97
C LEU A 121 -4.74 15.15 -9.46
N LEU A 122 -5.85 15.84 -9.15
CA LEU A 122 -7.20 15.47 -9.61
C LEU A 122 -7.30 15.53 -11.13
N ALA A 123 -6.81 16.62 -11.75
CA ALA A 123 -6.77 16.76 -13.20
C ALA A 123 -6.01 15.60 -13.86
N LYS A 124 -4.90 15.18 -13.25
CA LYS A 124 -4.11 14.05 -13.75
C LYS A 124 -4.83 12.71 -13.62
N LEU A 125 -5.61 12.48 -12.56
CA LEU A 125 -6.50 11.32 -12.45
C LEU A 125 -7.58 11.32 -13.54
N ASP A 126 -8.13 12.49 -13.87
CA ASP A 126 -9.16 12.64 -14.90
C ASP A 126 -8.64 12.34 -16.33
N GLU A 127 -7.32 12.42 -16.56
CA GLU A 127 -6.68 11.92 -17.79
C GLU A 127 -6.72 10.38 -17.90
N GLY A 128 -7.20 9.70 -16.86
CA GLY A 128 -7.41 8.25 -16.86
C GLY A 128 -6.34 7.47 -16.11
N TYR A 129 -5.52 8.09 -15.29
CA TYR A 129 -4.66 7.40 -14.34
C TYR A 129 -5.48 6.97 -13.12
N ASP A 130 -4.99 5.94 -12.43
CA ASP A 130 -5.64 5.39 -11.25
C ASP A 130 -4.98 5.89 -9.96
N ILE A 131 -3.67 6.18 -10.04
CA ILE A 131 -2.88 6.73 -8.94
C ILE A 131 -1.96 7.84 -9.48
N VAL A 132 -1.95 8.96 -8.79
CA VAL A 132 -1.01 10.07 -9.03
C VAL A 132 -0.19 10.29 -7.77
N SER A 133 1.12 10.06 -7.85
CA SER A 133 2.07 10.26 -6.75
C SER A 133 2.73 11.63 -6.86
N GLY A 134 2.77 12.40 -5.79
CA GLY A 134 3.56 13.61 -5.77
C GLY A 134 5.07 13.30 -5.84
N TRP A 135 5.81 14.12 -6.56
CA TRP A 135 7.26 14.09 -6.64
C TRP A 135 7.86 15.40 -6.13
N ARG A 136 8.52 15.35 -4.98
CA ARG A 136 9.21 16.51 -4.39
C ARG A 136 10.53 16.78 -5.13
N LYS A 137 10.43 17.38 -6.33
CA LYS A 137 11.57 17.60 -7.22
C LYS A 137 12.65 18.48 -6.57
N ASP A 138 12.23 19.56 -5.90
CA ASP A 138 13.13 20.55 -5.28
C ASP A 138 13.26 20.32 -3.76
N ARG A 139 13.55 19.07 -3.38
CA ARG A 139 13.66 18.65 -2.00
C ARG A 139 14.82 19.35 -1.29
N GLN A 140 14.52 20.13 -0.24
CA GLN A 140 15.51 20.87 0.55
C GLN A 140 16.08 20.07 1.73
N ASP A 141 16.03 18.74 1.69
CA ASP A 141 16.59 17.88 2.73
C ASP A 141 18.12 17.75 2.60
N HIS A 142 18.77 17.55 3.75
CA HIS A 142 20.22 17.32 3.80
C HIS A 142 20.60 16.08 2.96
N TRP A 143 21.73 16.13 2.26
CA TRP A 143 22.19 15.08 1.33
C TRP A 143 22.26 13.67 1.96
N SER A 144 22.55 13.58 3.28
CA SER A 144 22.57 12.32 4.02
C SER A 144 21.21 11.62 4.10
N ARG A 145 20.10 12.31 3.83
CA ARG A 145 18.75 11.76 3.74
C ARG A 145 18.33 11.50 2.28
N VAL A 146 18.82 12.30 1.36
CA VAL A 146 18.47 12.20 -0.07
C VAL A 146 19.11 10.97 -0.71
N LEU A 147 20.39 10.70 -0.42
CA LEU A 147 21.11 9.58 -1.05
C LEU A 147 20.53 8.19 -0.67
N PRO A 148 20.31 7.85 0.62
CA PRO A 148 19.65 6.59 0.98
C PRO A 148 18.24 6.47 0.40
N SER A 149 17.48 7.58 0.32
CA SER A 149 16.14 7.60 -0.27
C SER A 149 16.18 7.28 -1.78
N ARG A 150 17.14 7.82 -2.53
CA ARG A 150 17.31 7.52 -3.96
C ARG A 150 17.66 6.05 -4.21
N VAL A 151 18.55 5.49 -3.41
CA VAL A 151 18.91 4.07 -3.48
C VAL A 151 17.66 3.21 -3.18
N ALA A 152 16.93 3.53 -2.12
CA ALA A 152 15.70 2.82 -1.77
C ALA A 152 14.66 2.91 -2.89
N ASN A 153 14.41 4.09 -3.45
CA ASN A 153 13.46 4.28 -4.56
C ASN A 153 13.88 3.48 -5.80
N GLY A 154 15.17 3.47 -6.15
CA GLY A 154 15.70 2.67 -7.25
C GLY A 154 15.49 1.16 -7.04
N LEU A 155 15.73 0.67 -5.81
CA LEU A 155 15.49 -0.73 -5.46
C LEU A 155 13.98 -1.09 -5.55
N ILE A 156 13.12 -0.22 -5.06
CA ILE A 156 11.66 -0.41 -5.14
C ILE A 156 11.23 -0.44 -6.60
N SER A 157 11.68 0.53 -7.43
CA SER A 157 11.35 0.57 -8.85
C SER A 157 11.81 -0.69 -9.60
N LEU A 158 13.02 -1.18 -9.29
CA LEU A 158 13.55 -2.40 -9.90
C LEU A 158 12.72 -3.64 -9.54
N THR A 159 12.21 -3.70 -8.32
CA THR A 159 11.51 -4.88 -7.80
C THR A 159 10.02 -4.89 -8.12
N THR A 160 9.40 -3.71 -8.18
CA THR A 160 7.96 -3.56 -8.42
C THR A 160 7.61 -3.31 -9.89
N GLY A 161 8.61 -2.92 -10.71
CA GLY A 161 8.40 -2.50 -12.10
C GLY A 161 7.79 -1.09 -12.24
N VAL A 162 7.39 -0.45 -11.15
CA VAL A 162 6.87 0.92 -11.14
C VAL A 162 8.03 1.90 -10.99
N GLN A 163 8.17 2.83 -11.94
CA GLN A 163 9.22 3.82 -11.89
C GLN A 163 8.71 5.11 -11.27
N LEU A 164 9.05 5.36 -10.00
CA LEU A 164 8.79 6.60 -9.30
C LEU A 164 10.09 7.18 -8.74
N HIS A 165 10.26 8.49 -8.87
CA HIS A 165 11.40 9.20 -8.29
C HIS A 165 11.26 9.40 -6.78
N ASP A 166 10.01 9.48 -6.27
CA ASP A 166 9.74 9.73 -4.85
C ASP A 166 8.57 8.89 -4.30
N TYR A 167 8.88 7.69 -3.85
CA TYR A 167 7.91 6.84 -3.13
C TYR A 167 7.51 7.41 -1.76
N GLY A 168 8.35 8.25 -1.18
CA GLY A 168 8.18 8.79 0.17
C GLY A 168 7.31 10.05 0.26
N CYS A 169 6.81 10.58 -0.85
CA CYS A 169 5.87 11.70 -0.82
C CYS A 169 4.50 11.20 -0.30
N SER A 170 3.94 11.89 0.69
CA SER A 170 2.62 11.55 1.24
C SER A 170 1.47 12.16 0.45
N LEU A 171 1.72 13.25 -0.30
CA LEU A 171 0.73 13.84 -1.17
C LEU A 171 0.53 12.95 -2.40
N LYS A 172 -0.55 12.19 -2.38
CA LYS A 172 -0.93 11.25 -3.45
C LYS A 172 -2.44 11.29 -3.64
N ALA A 173 -2.88 11.07 -4.88
CA ALA A 173 -4.28 10.91 -5.22
C ALA A 173 -4.53 9.50 -5.77
N TYR A 174 -5.63 8.88 -5.35
CA TYR A 174 -6.00 7.51 -5.68
C TYR A 174 -7.45 7.43 -6.12
N ARG A 175 -7.76 6.58 -7.09
CA ARG A 175 -9.13 6.09 -7.23
C ARG A 175 -9.44 5.18 -6.04
N ALA A 176 -10.56 5.43 -5.37
CA ALA A 176 -10.91 4.73 -4.12
C ALA A 176 -10.98 3.20 -4.30
N GLU A 177 -11.43 2.73 -5.46
CA GLU A 177 -11.48 1.29 -5.79
C GLU A 177 -10.10 0.63 -5.77
N CYS A 178 -9.04 1.35 -6.19
CA CYS A 178 -7.69 0.81 -6.23
C CYS A 178 -7.04 0.68 -4.85
N ILE A 179 -7.41 1.55 -3.90
CA ILE A 179 -6.74 1.60 -2.59
C ILE A 179 -7.51 0.85 -1.50
N ARG A 180 -8.86 0.84 -1.55
CA ARG A 180 -9.69 0.13 -0.56
C ARG A 180 -9.57 -1.39 -0.64
N SER A 181 -9.10 -1.92 -1.77
CA SER A 181 -8.87 -3.36 -1.95
C SER A 181 -7.51 -3.84 -1.44
N LEU A 182 -6.65 -2.92 -0.95
CA LEU A 182 -5.31 -3.27 -0.50
C LEU A 182 -5.29 -3.55 1.00
N ASP A 183 -4.95 -4.78 1.36
CA ASP A 183 -4.65 -5.15 2.74
C ASP A 183 -3.25 -4.66 3.10
N CYS A 184 -3.17 -3.54 3.82
CA CYS A 184 -1.91 -2.88 4.12
C CYS A 184 -1.65 -2.79 5.62
N TYR A 185 -0.39 -3.03 6.02
CA TYR A 185 0.09 -2.99 7.40
C TYR A 185 1.52 -2.42 7.49
N GLY A 186 2.03 -2.17 8.68
CA GLY A 186 3.40 -1.69 8.92
C GLY A 186 3.67 -0.33 8.27
N GLU A 187 4.72 -0.21 7.48
CA GLU A 187 5.11 1.01 6.76
C GLU A 187 4.73 0.96 5.26
N MET A 188 3.73 0.17 4.90
CA MET A 188 3.35 -0.08 3.49
C MET A 188 2.78 1.13 2.76
N HIS A 189 2.41 2.22 3.46
CA HIS A 189 1.88 3.44 2.82
C HIS A 189 2.76 4.01 1.69
N ARG A 190 4.08 3.78 1.75
CA ARG A 190 5.02 4.19 0.69
C ARG A 190 4.86 3.38 -0.59
N PHE A 191 4.42 2.15 -0.44
CA PHE A 191 4.36 1.17 -1.53
C PHE A 191 2.96 1.04 -2.13
N PHE A 192 1.96 1.80 -1.65
CA PHE A 192 0.62 1.79 -2.22
C PHE A 192 0.60 1.89 -3.75
N PRO A 193 1.37 2.80 -4.40
CA PRO A 193 1.39 2.83 -5.86
C PRO A 193 1.93 1.55 -6.49
N ALA A 194 2.94 0.92 -5.87
CA ALA A 194 3.52 -0.32 -6.36
C ALA A 194 2.57 -1.50 -6.17
N LEU A 195 1.93 -1.61 -5.01
CA LEU A 195 0.97 -2.68 -4.72
C LEU A 195 -0.26 -2.58 -5.63
N ALA A 196 -0.81 -1.39 -5.82
CA ALA A 196 -1.94 -1.19 -6.71
C ALA A 196 -1.58 -1.45 -8.19
N SER A 197 -0.35 -1.16 -8.63
CA SER A 197 0.07 -1.47 -10.00
C SER A 197 0.05 -2.97 -10.31
N MET A 198 0.23 -3.83 -9.31
CA MET A 198 0.13 -5.28 -9.46
C MET A 198 -1.29 -5.74 -9.83
N THR A 199 -2.31 -4.97 -9.46
CA THR A 199 -3.71 -5.20 -9.86
C THR A 199 -4.07 -4.52 -11.19
N GLY A 200 -3.08 -3.94 -11.88
CA GLY A 200 -3.26 -3.28 -13.17
C GLY A 200 -3.52 -1.77 -13.09
N ALA A 201 -3.42 -1.15 -11.93
CA ALA A 201 -3.59 0.30 -11.78
C ALA A 201 -2.49 1.08 -12.53
N ARG A 202 -2.90 2.13 -13.25
CA ARG A 202 -1.99 3.04 -13.97
C ARG A 202 -1.48 4.12 -13.04
N VAL A 203 -0.17 4.12 -12.78
CA VAL A 203 0.50 5.02 -11.85
C VAL A 203 1.30 6.07 -12.61
N VAL A 204 1.24 7.32 -12.16
CA VAL A 204 2.03 8.43 -12.69
C VAL A 204 2.56 9.31 -11.55
N GLU A 205 3.66 10.02 -11.79
CA GLU A 205 4.19 11.06 -10.90
C GLU A 205 3.86 12.46 -11.41
N LEU A 206 3.66 13.37 -10.46
CA LEU A 206 3.52 14.80 -10.73
C LEU A 206 4.45 15.59 -9.79
N PRO A 207 5.27 16.53 -10.28
CA PRO A 207 6.02 17.43 -9.41
C PRO A 207 5.09 18.24 -8.51
N VAL A 208 5.39 18.26 -7.21
CA VAL A 208 4.61 18.96 -6.18
C VAL A 208 5.50 19.86 -5.34
N SER A 209 4.90 20.87 -4.77
CA SER A 209 5.54 21.83 -3.86
C SER A 209 5.93 21.15 -2.55
N HIS A 210 7.08 21.48 -2.01
CA HIS A 210 7.54 20.96 -0.73
C HIS A 210 8.13 22.07 0.12
N HIS A 211 7.55 22.28 1.30
CA HIS A 211 7.97 23.31 2.23
C HIS A 211 8.84 22.74 3.36
N PRO A 212 9.77 23.53 3.90
CA PRO A 212 10.49 23.11 5.09
C PRO A 212 9.52 22.98 6.28
N ARG A 213 9.75 21.98 7.13
CA ARG A 213 8.95 21.78 8.35
C ARG A 213 9.03 23.02 9.24
N ARG A 214 7.87 23.54 9.63
CA ARG A 214 7.76 24.75 10.48
C ARG A 214 7.47 24.42 11.94
N PHE A 215 6.84 23.26 12.22
CA PHE A 215 6.39 22.83 13.54
C PHE A 215 6.85 21.42 13.84
N GLY A 216 6.98 21.10 15.13
CA GLY A 216 7.33 19.77 15.61
C GLY A 216 8.81 19.37 15.42
N VAL A 217 9.22 18.27 16.05
CA VAL A 217 10.56 17.71 15.96
C VAL A 217 10.53 16.48 15.05
N SER A 218 11.56 16.32 14.20
CA SER A 218 11.69 15.11 13.36
C SER A 218 11.75 13.86 14.24
N LYS A 219 10.71 13.04 14.19
CA LYS A 219 10.55 11.81 15.00
C LYS A 219 11.41 10.63 14.49
N TYR A 220 12.31 10.86 13.51
CA TYR A 220 13.02 9.80 12.79
C TYR A 220 14.52 9.77 13.10
N GLY A 221 15.00 8.66 13.69
CA GLY A 221 16.40 8.35 13.95
C GLY A 221 17.05 7.42 12.90
N PHE A 222 18.32 7.01 13.14
CA PHE A 222 19.10 6.10 12.28
C PHE A 222 18.45 4.71 12.06
N ASN A 223 17.61 4.24 12.98
CA ASN A 223 16.83 2.99 12.85
C ASN A 223 15.91 2.96 11.63
N ARG A 224 15.62 4.12 11.02
CA ARG A 224 14.79 4.21 9.82
C ARG A 224 15.41 3.50 8.61
N ILE A 225 16.73 3.55 8.45
CA ILE A 225 17.41 2.93 7.32
C ILE A 225 17.19 1.42 7.36
N PHE A 226 17.40 0.81 8.53
CA PHE A 226 17.18 -0.63 8.71
C PHE A 226 15.71 -1.00 8.49
N LYS A 227 14.77 -0.19 8.99
CA LYS A 227 13.33 -0.39 8.79
C LYS A 227 12.95 -0.33 7.31
N VAL A 228 13.45 0.67 6.57
CA VAL A 228 13.19 0.79 5.12
C VAL A 228 13.75 -0.41 4.35
N PHE A 229 14.96 -0.89 4.67
CA PHE A 229 15.49 -2.10 4.04
C PHE A 229 14.67 -3.35 4.37
N SER A 230 14.22 -3.50 5.61
CA SER A 230 13.32 -4.57 6.02
C SER A 230 12.01 -4.53 5.26
N ASP A 231 11.42 -3.34 5.10
CA ASP A 231 10.17 -3.14 4.36
C ASP A 231 10.33 -3.45 2.87
N ILE A 232 11.43 -3.00 2.25
CA ILE A 232 11.76 -3.34 0.85
C ILE A 232 11.93 -4.86 0.69
N PHE A 233 12.60 -5.51 1.64
CA PHE A 233 12.74 -6.97 1.62
C PHE A 233 11.40 -7.68 1.75
N ALA A 234 10.56 -7.25 2.70
CA ALA A 234 9.22 -7.81 2.92
C ALA A 234 8.33 -7.64 1.68
N ILE A 235 8.32 -6.45 1.07
CA ILE A 235 7.57 -6.19 -0.15
C ILE A 235 8.06 -7.02 -1.32
N ASN A 236 9.38 -7.13 -1.49
CA ASN A 236 9.96 -7.98 -2.52
C ASN A 236 9.51 -9.44 -2.35
N LEU A 237 9.49 -9.90 -1.10
CA LEU A 237 9.01 -11.23 -0.77
C LEU A 237 7.53 -11.39 -1.16
N ILE A 238 6.68 -10.44 -0.75
CA ILE A 238 5.25 -10.46 -1.06
C ILE A 238 5.04 -10.43 -2.58
N ILE A 239 5.63 -9.47 -3.31
CA ILE A 239 5.45 -9.33 -4.75
C ILE A 239 5.90 -10.58 -5.50
N ARG A 240 7.04 -11.15 -5.13
CA ARG A 240 7.65 -12.26 -5.88
C ARG A 240 7.08 -13.62 -5.50
N PHE A 241 6.63 -13.80 -4.25
CA PHE A 241 6.16 -15.07 -3.74
C PHE A 241 4.62 -15.16 -3.64
N SER A 242 3.90 -14.04 -3.52
CA SER A 242 2.43 -14.07 -3.41
C SER A 242 1.73 -14.70 -4.62
N PRO A 243 2.13 -14.46 -5.89
CA PRO A 243 1.44 -15.07 -7.04
C PRO A 243 1.62 -16.60 -7.14
N SER A 244 2.71 -17.15 -6.58
CA SER A 244 2.99 -18.59 -6.58
C SER A 244 4.01 -18.94 -5.48
N PRO A 245 3.57 -18.99 -4.22
CA PRO A 245 4.44 -19.25 -3.06
C PRO A 245 5.24 -20.54 -3.23
N LEU A 246 4.60 -21.62 -3.69
CA LEU A 246 5.23 -22.91 -3.87
C LEU A 246 6.42 -22.85 -4.82
N LYS A 247 6.30 -22.15 -5.97
CA LYS A 247 7.41 -22.01 -6.92
C LYS A 247 8.58 -21.22 -6.34
N GLY A 248 8.28 -20.13 -5.62
CA GLY A 248 9.28 -19.31 -4.97
C GLY A 248 10.11 -20.08 -3.93
N PHE A 249 9.43 -20.76 -3.03
CA PHE A 249 10.08 -21.56 -2.00
C PHE A 249 10.78 -22.81 -2.57
N ALA A 250 10.23 -23.44 -3.62
CA ALA A 250 10.89 -24.56 -4.31
C ALA A 250 12.21 -24.11 -4.96
N LEU A 251 12.27 -22.90 -5.53
CA LEU A 251 13.51 -22.33 -6.04
C LEU A 251 14.53 -22.09 -4.91
N CYS A 252 14.08 -21.64 -3.74
CA CYS A 252 14.92 -21.50 -2.56
C CYS A 252 15.38 -22.87 -1.98
N ALA A 253 14.62 -23.94 -2.18
CA ALA A 253 14.98 -25.28 -1.76
C ALA A 253 16.10 -25.89 -2.60
N LEU A 254 16.24 -25.45 -3.86
CA LEU A 254 17.20 -26.02 -4.83
C LEU A 254 18.66 -26.00 -4.34
N PRO A 255 19.22 -24.89 -3.84
CA PRO A 255 20.60 -24.87 -3.34
C PRO A 255 20.81 -25.81 -2.14
N PHE A 256 19.81 -25.96 -1.27
CA PHE A 256 19.87 -26.92 -0.16
C PHE A 256 19.85 -28.35 -0.67
N ALA A 257 19.03 -28.67 -1.66
CA ALA A 257 18.98 -29.99 -2.27
C ALA A 257 20.32 -30.34 -2.97
N LEU A 258 20.87 -29.38 -3.73
CA LEU A 258 22.18 -29.55 -4.40
C LEU A 258 23.31 -29.75 -3.37
N LEU A 259 23.32 -28.96 -2.29
CA LEU A 259 24.26 -29.13 -1.19
C LEU A 259 24.10 -30.52 -0.54
N GLY A 260 22.88 -30.97 -0.32
CA GLY A 260 22.58 -32.30 0.22
C GLY A 260 23.13 -33.41 -0.65
N VAL A 261 22.93 -33.34 -1.97
CA VAL A 261 23.49 -34.29 -2.94
C VAL A 261 25.03 -34.26 -2.90
N GLY A 262 25.64 -33.06 -2.92
CA GLY A 262 27.08 -32.91 -2.87
C GLY A 262 27.71 -33.50 -1.60
N LEU A 263 27.13 -33.20 -0.44
CA LEU A 263 27.58 -33.76 0.84
C LEU A 263 27.35 -35.28 0.91
N GLY A 264 26.24 -35.78 0.37
CA GLY A 264 25.94 -37.20 0.30
C GLY A 264 26.93 -37.97 -0.59
N THR A 265 27.31 -37.42 -1.73
CA THR A 265 28.33 -38.01 -2.58
C THR A 265 29.70 -38.03 -1.90
N LEU A 266 30.09 -36.94 -1.20
CA LEU A 266 31.31 -36.91 -0.40
C LEU A 266 31.29 -37.93 0.74
N ALA A 267 30.14 -38.17 1.38
CA ALA A 267 30.00 -39.18 2.39
C ALA A 267 30.21 -40.59 1.84
N LEU A 268 29.65 -40.90 0.66
CA LEU A 268 29.85 -42.18 -0.02
C LEU A 268 31.29 -42.39 -0.42
N VAL A 269 31.97 -41.37 -0.98
CA VAL A 269 33.39 -41.42 -1.30
C VAL A 269 34.24 -41.63 -0.05
N ALA A 270 33.93 -40.90 1.04
CA ALA A 270 34.65 -41.06 2.30
C ALA A 270 34.50 -42.50 2.88
N TRP A 271 33.36 -43.11 2.71
CA TRP A 271 33.11 -44.48 3.13
C TRP A 271 33.83 -45.48 2.23
N TRP A 272 33.83 -45.25 0.92
CA TRP A 272 34.48 -46.17 -0.06
C TRP A 272 36.01 -46.21 0.06
N PHE A 273 36.63 -45.05 0.33
CA PHE A 273 38.09 -44.90 0.43
C PHE A 273 38.62 -45.01 1.86
N ASP A 274 37.79 -45.53 2.79
CA ASP A 274 38.18 -45.81 4.17
C ASP A 274 38.73 -44.59 4.94
N PHE A 275 38.18 -43.39 4.66
CA PHE A 275 38.47 -42.20 5.44
C PHE A 275 38.04 -42.37 6.92
N THR A 276 38.64 -41.59 7.82
CA THR A 276 38.28 -41.63 9.23
C THR A 276 36.76 -41.53 9.41
N VAL A 277 36.18 -42.38 10.24
CA VAL A 277 34.71 -42.47 10.54
C VAL A 277 34.08 -41.09 10.82
N GLY A 278 34.86 -40.20 11.47
CA GLY A 278 34.40 -38.81 11.75
C GLY A 278 34.11 -37.99 10.51
N LYS A 279 34.89 -38.12 9.41
CA LYS A 279 34.64 -37.37 8.17
C LYS A 279 33.43 -37.91 7.42
N ALA A 280 33.25 -39.21 7.35
CA ALA A 280 32.08 -39.83 6.74
C ALA A 280 30.81 -39.45 7.48
N LEU A 281 30.81 -39.47 8.82
CA LEU A 281 29.71 -39.06 9.64
C LEU A 281 29.36 -37.56 9.48
N PHE A 282 30.40 -36.69 9.44
CA PHE A 282 30.20 -35.24 9.24
C PHE A 282 29.49 -34.95 7.90
N PHE A 283 29.94 -35.56 6.80
CA PHE A 283 29.28 -35.36 5.50
C PHE A 283 27.87 -35.95 5.45
N SER A 284 27.65 -37.10 6.09
CA SER A 284 26.32 -37.73 6.15
C SER A 284 25.33 -36.88 6.92
N VAL A 285 25.68 -36.40 8.10
CA VAL A 285 24.83 -35.51 8.91
C VAL A 285 24.57 -34.19 8.17
N GLY A 286 25.59 -33.61 7.54
CA GLY A 286 25.46 -32.41 6.73
C GLY A 286 24.48 -32.60 5.56
N SER A 287 24.55 -33.76 4.88
CA SER A 287 23.61 -34.11 3.80
C SER A 287 22.17 -34.18 4.29
N VAL A 288 21.93 -34.88 5.39
CA VAL A 288 20.59 -34.99 5.98
C VAL A 288 20.03 -33.63 6.38
N LEU A 289 20.84 -32.79 7.05
CA LEU A 289 20.44 -31.44 7.42
C LEU A 289 20.09 -30.58 6.21
N ALA A 290 20.87 -30.68 5.13
CA ALA A 290 20.61 -29.96 3.89
C ALA A 290 19.29 -30.41 3.24
N PHE A 291 19.01 -31.73 3.17
CA PHE A 291 17.71 -32.22 2.67
C PHE A 291 16.53 -31.83 3.56
N LEU A 292 16.71 -31.83 4.89
CA LEU A 292 15.69 -31.32 5.80
C LEU A 292 15.40 -29.83 5.57
N GLY A 293 16.45 -29.03 5.31
CA GLY A 293 16.29 -27.62 4.94
C GLY A 293 15.50 -27.46 3.63
N ALA A 294 15.81 -28.27 2.61
CA ALA A 294 15.07 -28.27 1.34
C ALA A 294 13.60 -28.66 1.55
N ALA A 295 13.34 -29.71 2.32
CA ALA A 295 11.98 -30.17 2.63
C ALA A 295 11.18 -29.11 3.40
N LEU A 296 11.81 -28.41 4.36
CA LEU A 296 11.21 -27.31 5.09
C LEU A 296 10.79 -26.17 4.16
N MET A 297 11.66 -25.79 3.21
CA MET A 297 11.32 -24.75 2.22
C MET A 297 10.12 -25.15 1.37
N VAL A 298 10.06 -26.38 0.87
CA VAL A 298 8.90 -26.88 0.12
C VAL A 298 7.63 -26.91 0.99
N ALA A 299 7.72 -27.32 2.24
CA ALA A 299 6.59 -27.30 3.16
C ALA A 299 6.06 -25.90 3.42
N LEU A 300 6.94 -24.91 3.61
CA LEU A 300 6.56 -23.50 3.74
C LEU A 300 5.89 -22.99 2.45
N GLY A 301 6.39 -23.41 1.29
CA GLY A 301 5.78 -23.08 0.01
C GLY A 301 4.37 -23.64 -0.15
N THR A 302 4.14 -24.90 0.26
CA THR A 302 2.80 -25.52 0.21
C THR A 302 1.82 -24.85 1.18
N ILE A 303 2.27 -24.48 2.37
CA ILE A 303 1.46 -23.72 3.34
C ILE A 303 1.10 -22.33 2.74
N GLY A 304 2.06 -21.65 2.14
CA GLY A 304 1.83 -20.37 1.47
C GLY A 304 0.82 -20.48 0.32
N GLU A 305 0.93 -21.49 -0.54
CA GLU A 305 -0.01 -21.76 -1.62
C GLU A 305 -1.43 -22.02 -1.11
N LEU A 306 -1.55 -22.82 -0.05
CA LEU A 306 -2.82 -23.09 0.59
C LEU A 306 -3.44 -21.83 1.21
N ALA A 307 -2.63 -20.98 1.84
CA ALA A 307 -3.09 -19.71 2.40
C ALA A 307 -3.64 -18.77 1.31
N VAL A 308 -2.95 -18.66 0.17
CA VAL A 308 -3.42 -17.88 -0.98
C VAL A 308 -4.72 -18.46 -1.54
N ALA A 309 -4.78 -19.77 -1.77
CA ALA A 309 -5.98 -20.44 -2.28
C ALA A 309 -7.20 -20.23 -1.37
N LEU A 310 -7.02 -20.27 -0.05
CA LEU A 310 -8.09 -20.01 0.91
C LEU A 310 -8.51 -18.53 0.91
N SER A 311 -7.57 -17.60 0.73
CA SER A 311 -7.86 -16.17 0.59
C SER A 311 -8.68 -15.89 -0.67
N ASP A 312 -8.28 -16.44 -1.82
CA ASP A 312 -9.01 -16.29 -3.08
C ASP A 312 -10.44 -16.84 -3.01
N LEU A 313 -10.64 -17.95 -2.32
CA LEU A 313 -11.98 -18.51 -2.09
C LEU A 313 -12.87 -17.55 -1.28
N SER A 314 -12.31 -16.80 -0.33
CA SER A 314 -13.05 -15.79 0.43
C SER A 314 -13.46 -14.61 -0.44
N HIS A 315 -12.57 -14.14 -1.31
CA HIS A 315 -12.86 -13.07 -2.29
C HIS A 315 -13.91 -13.49 -3.32
N THR A 316 -13.81 -14.70 -3.86
CA THR A 316 -14.79 -15.23 -4.84
C THR A 316 -16.19 -15.34 -4.24
N ARG A 317 -16.32 -15.70 -2.95
CA ARG A 317 -17.61 -15.71 -2.25
C ARG A 317 -18.20 -14.33 -2.06
N LEU A 318 -17.38 -13.30 -1.87
CA LEU A 318 -17.81 -11.90 -1.77
C LEU A 318 -18.31 -11.37 -3.13
N ILE A 319 -17.64 -11.71 -4.23
CA ILE A 319 -18.04 -11.29 -5.60
C ILE A 319 -19.35 -11.97 -6.03
N ALA A 320 -19.60 -13.20 -5.63
CA ALA A 320 -20.88 -13.90 -5.92
C ALA A 320 -22.10 -13.27 -5.23
N SER A 321 -21.92 -12.37 -4.26
CA SER A 321 -23.01 -11.69 -3.54
C SER A 321 -23.31 -10.26 -4.05
N THR A 322 -22.52 -9.72 -4.98
CA THR A 322 -22.80 -8.40 -5.58
C THR A 322 -23.79 -8.52 -6.73
N CYS A 323 -25.09 -8.38 -6.44
CA CYS A 323 -26.10 -8.14 -7.45
C CYS A 323 -25.82 -6.81 -8.16
N ARG A 324 -25.45 -6.87 -9.43
CA ARG A 324 -25.41 -5.71 -10.33
C ARG A 324 -26.85 -5.20 -10.43
N LYS A 325 -27.20 -4.08 -9.82
CA LYS A 325 -28.45 -3.38 -10.13
C LYS A 325 -28.41 -2.97 -11.59
N SER A 326 -29.07 -3.73 -12.45
CA SER A 326 -29.36 -3.26 -13.81
C SER A 326 -30.38 -2.12 -13.66
N SER A 327 -30.04 -0.95 -14.17
CA SER A 327 -30.99 0.13 -14.40
C SER A 327 -31.87 -0.25 -15.60
N VAL A 328 -32.88 -1.05 -15.35
CA VAL A 328 -33.98 -1.24 -16.31
C VAL A 328 -35.27 -1.08 -15.50
N GLY A 329 -36.10 -0.20 -16.01
CA GLY A 329 -37.38 0.15 -15.41
C GLY A 329 -38.34 -1.02 -15.24
N ASP A 330 -39.26 -0.83 -14.36
CA ASP A 330 -40.42 -1.62 -14.01
C ASP A 330 -40.75 -2.84 -14.88
N GLY A 331 -40.74 -3.99 -14.23
CA GLY A 331 -41.63 -5.09 -14.59
C GLY A 331 -41.00 -6.36 -15.16
N GLU A 332 -39.95 -6.94 -14.51
CA GLU A 332 -39.69 -8.35 -14.82
C GLU A 332 -39.13 -9.09 -13.57
N LYS A 333 -39.81 -10.23 -13.31
CA LYS A 333 -39.50 -11.10 -12.16
C LYS A 333 -38.10 -11.72 -12.32
N VAL A 334 -37.23 -11.47 -11.35
CA VAL A 334 -35.90 -12.07 -11.27
C VAL A 334 -36.04 -13.57 -10.98
N THR A 335 -35.72 -14.40 -11.96
CA THR A 335 -35.54 -15.84 -11.78
C THR A 335 -34.11 -16.11 -11.30
N LEU A 336 -33.98 -16.59 -10.07
CA LEU A 336 -32.72 -17.05 -9.52
C LEU A 336 -32.27 -18.35 -10.24
N GLN A 337 -31.28 -18.25 -11.11
CA GLN A 337 -30.53 -19.44 -11.53
C GLN A 337 -29.51 -19.82 -10.46
N ARG A 338 -29.78 -20.91 -9.76
CA ARG A 338 -28.80 -21.62 -8.97
C ARG A 338 -27.89 -22.38 -9.92
N GLY A 339 -26.64 -21.95 -10.05
CA GLY A 339 -25.60 -22.75 -10.63
C GLY A 339 -25.25 -23.90 -9.70
N ALA A 340 -25.44 -25.11 -10.16
CA ALA A 340 -25.03 -26.33 -9.51
C ALA A 340 -23.60 -26.71 -9.91
N ALA A 341 -22.92 -27.34 -8.95
CA ALA A 341 -21.65 -28.06 -8.92
C ALA A 341 -20.39 -27.23 -8.68
#